data_63611953ef77f660ee52ce8fc3d672ed
#
_entry.id   63611953ef77f660ee52ce8fc3d672ed
#
_cell.length_a   1.000
_cell.length_b   1.000
_cell.length_c   1.000
_cell.angle_alpha   90.00
_cell.angle_beta   90.00
_cell.angle_gamma   90.00
#
_symmetry.space_group_name_H-M   'P 1'
#
loop_
_entity.id
_entity.type
_entity.pdbx_description
1 polymer ?
#
loop_
_entity_poly.entity_id
_entity_poly.type
_entity_poly.pdbx_seq_one_letter_code
_entity_poly.pdbx_strand_id
1 'polypeptide(L)'
;MEREEKHHKHKAFSVLDAPAIILTLTPGRSGTHYLASLFSVLRNVYSVHEPEPTLSSRKLAQGELNSKEADKLIIKKADFILATLNNSNSSTYVETSHALLFHTPLPSPLIERLLENLDGESIGVIILERDLAEVMMSRSHLGHMTRYSESGETRYRGVGWIYTPGSRKAHIPIIKPDNQLTQLELLAGYVLNVEAVKENFVKKYKCHPRVKIYEIGLKDLSKSVTRIAHMMDYFKLIYNKDDLIKVMKRGKTNERKEEKEKARIRDKRTIRLDDCRLALYDYRKRVAIESGKIDIT
;
A
#
# COMPACT_ATOMS: atom_id res chain seq x y z
N MET A 1 1.58 11.88 48.57
CA MET A 1 1.68 11.18 47.26
C MET A 1 0.38 11.42 46.51
N GLU A 2 0.30 12.59 45.85
CA GLU A 2 -0.87 13.01 45.07
C GLU A 2 -0.81 12.32 43.70
N ARG A 3 -1.87 11.59 43.37
CA ARG A 3 -2.06 11.05 42.01
C ARG A 3 -2.56 12.19 41.13
N GLU A 4 -1.75 12.64 40.21
CA GLU A 4 -2.21 13.51 39.12
C GLU A 4 -3.25 12.74 38.28
N GLU A 5 -4.52 13.07 38.45
CA GLU A 5 -5.58 12.70 37.54
C GLU A 5 -5.36 13.45 36.21
N LYS A 6 -4.82 12.75 35.21
CA LYS A 6 -4.81 13.26 33.84
C LYS A 6 -6.26 13.34 33.35
N HIS A 7 -6.81 14.54 33.40
CA HIS A 7 -8.06 14.88 32.71
C HIS A 7 -7.90 14.65 31.21
N HIS A 8 -8.28 13.47 30.73
CA HIS A 8 -8.57 13.29 29.32
C HIS A 8 -9.80 14.12 28.98
N LYS A 9 -9.59 15.22 28.27
CA LYS A 9 -10.67 15.97 27.67
C LYS A 9 -11.34 15.09 26.62
N HIS A 10 -12.44 14.43 26.97
CA HIS A 10 -13.31 13.79 26.01
C HIS A 10 -13.82 14.85 25.03
N LYS A 11 -13.19 14.94 23.85
CA LYS A 11 -13.79 15.63 22.72
C LYS A 11 -14.96 14.77 22.23
N ALA A 12 -16.17 15.29 22.31
CA ALA A 12 -17.32 14.69 21.63
C ALA A 12 -17.06 14.74 20.12
N PHE A 13 -16.61 13.64 19.54
CA PHE A 13 -16.40 13.52 18.10
C PHE A 13 -17.73 13.24 17.41
N SER A 14 -18.12 14.12 16.51
CA SER A 14 -19.24 13.85 15.63
C SER A 14 -18.80 12.90 14.51
N VAL A 15 -19.72 12.07 14.00
CA VAL A 15 -19.52 11.16 12.86
C VAL A 15 -19.05 11.90 11.58
N LEU A 16 -18.99 13.25 11.63
CA LEU A 16 -18.66 14.15 10.54
C LEU A 16 -17.19 14.62 10.54
N ASP A 17 -16.37 14.22 11.52
CA ASP A 17 -15.01 14.72 11.65
C ASP A 17 -14.01 14.04 10.72
N ALA A 18 -12.86 14.72 10.48
CA ALA A 18 -11.76 14.16 9.72
C ALA A 18 -11.24 12.87 10.39
N PRO A 19 -10.77 11.87 9.63
CA PRO A 19 -10.12 10.72 10.21
C PRO A 19 -8.89 11.11 11.02
N ALA A 20 -8.70 10.50 12.20
CA ALA A 20 -7.47 10.68 12.96
C ALA A 20 -6.25 10.09 12.24
N ILE A 21 -6.46 9.04 11.46
CA ILE A 21 -5.41 8.33 10.74
C ILE A 21 -5.87 8.08 9.31
N ILE A 22 -4.98 8.33 8.33
CA ILE A 22 -5.20 7.98 6.92
C ILE A 22 -4.03 7.09 6.47
N LEU A 23 -4.35 5.92 5.93
CA LEU A 23 -3.39 4.94 5.43
C LEU A 23 -3.63 4.69 3.93
N THR A 24 -2.63 4.09 3.26
CA THR A 24 -2.78 3.71 1.84
C THR A 24 -2.79 2.20 1.65
N LEU A 25 -3.60 1.73 0.70
CA LEU A 25 -3.58 0.40 0.14
C LEU A 25 -3.27 0.50 -1.36
N THR A 26 -2.13 -0.06 -1.79
CA THR A 26 -1.63 0.14 -3.15
C THR A 26 -0.60 -0.94 -3.52
N PRO A 27 -0.48 -1.31 -4.81
CA PRO A 27 0.57 -2.24 -5.26
C PRO A 27 1.99 -1.65 -5.19
N GLY A 28 2.15 -0.42 -4.72
CA GLY A 28 3.38 0.36 -4.87
C GLY A 28 3.62 0.80 -6.31
N ARG A 29 4.62 1.65 -6.54
CA ARG A 29 4.87 2.30 -7.85
C ARG A 29 3.66 3.08 -8.39
N SER A 30 2.76 3.47 -7.50
CA SER A 30 1.49 4.14 -7.78
C SER A 30 1.47 5.60 -7.34
N GLY A 31 2.63 6.19 -7.03
CA GLY A 31 2.73 7.62 -6.67
C GLY A 31 2.56 7.91 -5.17
N THR A 32 2.89 6.98 -4.29
CA THR A 32 2.81 7.16 -2.82
C THR A 32 3.62 8.35 -2.31
N HIS A 33 4.84 8.58 -2.81
CA HIS A 33 5.62 9.78 -2.48
C HIS A 33 4.93 11.09 -2.91
N TYR A 34 4.32 11.07 -4.11
CA TYR A 34 3.59 12.24 -4.58
C TYR A 34 2.36 12.50 -3.72
N LEU A 35 1.65 11.44 -3.32
CA LEU A 35 0.54 11.55 -2.39
C LEU A 35 0.98 12.11 -1.03
N ALA A 36 2.12 11.65 -0.48
CA ALA A 36 2.70 12.22 0.73
C ALA A 36 2.96 13.74 0.59
N SER A 37 3.48 14.16 -0.56
CA SER A 37 3.73 15.59 -0.84
C SER A 37 2.45 16.41 -0.92
N LEU A 38 1.34 15.83 -1.39
CA LEU A 38 0.02 16.49 -1.37
C LEU A 38 -0.50 16.68 0.05
N PHE A 39 -0.33 15.69 0.91
CA PHE A 39 -0.76 15.81 2.31
C PHE A 39 0.15 16.71 3.14
N SER A 40 1.45 16.81 2.80
CA SER A 40 2.41 17.62 3.57
C SER A 40 2.16 19.13 3.52
N VAL A 41 1.35 19.61 2.58
CA VAL A 41 0.97 21.04 2.48
C VAL A 41 -0.33 21.35 3.19
N LEU A 42 -1.00 20.36 3.78
CA LEU A 42 -2.24 20.55 4.52
C LEU A 42 -1.96 21.01 5.94
N ARG A 43 -2.82 21.88 6.46
CA ARG A 43 -2.77 22.29 7.86
C ARG A 43 -3.27 21.17 8.76
N ASN A 44 -2.67 21.02 9.92
CA ASN A 44 -3.04 20.03 10.93
C ASN A 44 -2.94 18.56 10.47
N VAL A 45 -2.12 18.30 9.44
CA VAL A 45 -1.83 16.96 8.94
C VAL A 45 -0.35 16.66 9.10
N TYR A 46 -0.03 15.57 9.77
CA TYR A 46 1.31 15.00 9.81
C TYR A 46 1.42 13.92 8.73
N SER A 47 2.14 14.20 7.66
CA SER A 47 2.26 13.32 6.50
C SER A 47 3.65 12.73 6.37
N VAL A 48 3.74 11.40 6.25
CA VAL A 48 4.99 10.66 6.10
C VAL A 48 4.89 9.59 5.01
N HIS A 49 6.05 9.22 4.46
CA HIS A 49 6.17 8.14 3.50
C HIS A 49 7.09 7.05 4.05
N GLU A 50 6.55 5.85 4.23
CA GLU A 50 7.26 4.65 4.70
C GLU A 50 8.16 4.87 5.93
N PRO A 51 7.64 5.43 7.03
CA PRO A 51 8.44 5.67 8.23
C PRO A 51 8.73 4.35 8.96
N GLU A 52 9.88 4.31 9.66
CA GLU A 52 10.15 3.22 10.60
C GLU A 52 9.25 3.32 11.85
N PRO A 53 8.77 2.22 12.41
CA PRO A 53 8.97 0.83 11.94
C PRO A 53 8.14 0.52 10.71
N THR A 54 8.72 -0.13 9.69
CA THR A 54 7.97 -0.57 8.51
C THR A 54 7.41 -1.97 8.70
N LEU A 55 6.28 -2.27 8.02
CA LEU A 55 5.76 -3.63 7.88
C LEU A 55 6.29 -4.34 6.62
N SER A 56 7.32 -3.79 5.99
CA SER A 56 7.94 -4.32 4.77
C SER A 56 8.89 -5.51 4.99
N SER A 57 8.79 -6.18 6.13
CA SER A 57 9.60 -7.36 6.42
C SER A 57 9.30 -8.50 5.44
N ARG A 58 10.34 -9.03 4.79
CA ARG A 58 10.24 -10.24 3.94
C ARG A 58 9.58 -11.39 4.70
N LYS A 59 9.99 -11.63 5.94
CA LYS A 59 9.45 -12.70 6.77
C LYS A 59 7.95 -12.53 7.03
N LEU A 60 7.50 -11.29 7.25
CA LEU A 60 6.07 -10.98 7.40
C LEU A 60 5.32 -11.23 6.10
N ALA A 61 5.84 -10.71 4.98
CA ALA A 61 5.22 -10.86 3.66
C ALA A 61 5.12 -12.34 3.22
N GLN A 62 6.15 -13.14 3.49
CA GLN A 62 6.19 -14.55 3.11
C GLN A 62 5.50 -15.48 4.11
N GLY A 63 5.01 -14.94 5.23
CA GLY A 63 4.39 -15.75 6.28
C GLY A 63 5.37 -16.64 7.05
N GLU A 64 6.66 -16.27 7.05
CA GLU A 64 7.73 -16.98 7.75
C GLU A 64 7.76 -16.64 9.26
N LEU A 65 7.21 -15.48 9.65
CA LEU A 65 7.06 -15.14 11.06
C LEU A 65 5.96 -16.00 11.69
N ASN A 66 6.21 -16.46 12.89
CA ASN A 66 5.13 -17.00 13.72
C ASN A 66 4.16 -15.86 14.11
N SER A 67 2.96 -16.23 14.55
CA SER A 67 1.91 -15.25 14.90
C SER A 67 2.40 -14.23 15.92
N LYS A 68 3.12 -14.66 16.95
CA LYS A 68 3.62 -13.81 18.03
C LYS A 68 4.64 -12.76 17.55
N GLU A 69 5.50 -13.12 16.59
CA GLU A 69 6.46 -12.17 16.00
C GLU A 69 5.77 -11.19 15.06
N ALA A 70 4.81 -11.66 14.27
CA ALA A 70 4.00 -10.80 13.41
C ALA A 70 3.19 -9.79 14.24
N ASP A 71 2.56 -10.24 15.32
CA ASP A 71 1.79 -9.38 16.23
C ASP A 71 2.67 -8.32 16.88
N LYS A 72 3.89 -8.66 17.32
CA LYS A 72 4.84 -7.68 17.86
C LYS A 72 5.16 -6.56 16.88
N LEU A 73 5.35 -6.87 15.60
CA LEU A 73 5.61 -5.85 14.58
C LEU A 73 4.39 -4.96 14.34
N ILE A 74 3.20 -5.54 14.32
CA ILE A 74 1.94 -4.82 14.15
C ILE A 74 1.69 -3.89 15.34
N ILE A 75 1.86 -4.40 16.57
CA ILE A 75 1.74 -3.61 17.79
C ILE A 75 2.73 -2.44 17.75
N LYS A 76 4.02 -2.71 17.50
CA LYS A 76 5.04 -1.67 17.41
C LYS A 76 4.69 -0.59 16.38
N LYS A 77 4.11 -0.98 15.24
CA LYS A 77 3.66 -0.03 14.21
C LYS A 77 2.47 0.78 14.66
N ALA A 78 1.47 0.15 15.25
CA ALA A 78 0.30 0.85 15.79
C ALA A 78 0.70 1.85 16.87
N ASP A 79 1.54 1.43 17.82
CA ASP A 79 2.04 2.28 18.91
C ASP A 79 2.81 3.49 18.37
N PHE A 80 3.63 3.31 17.34
CA PHE A 80 4.34 4.41 16.65
C PHE A 80 3.34 5.41 16.04
N ILE A 81 2.32 4.93 15.33
CA ILE A 81 1.30 5.79 14.69
C ILE A 81 0.55 6.60 15.77
N LEU A 82 0.07 5.92 16.81
CA LEU A 82 -0.67 6.55 17.91
C LEU A 82 0.19 7.55 18.70
N ALA A 83 1.42 7.18 19.02
CA ALA A 83 2.34 8.08 19.70
C ALA A 83 2.67 9.32 18.86
N THR A 84 2.85 9.15 17.54
CA THR A 84 3.10 10.27 16.62
C THR A 84 1.88 11.19 16.54
N LEU A 85 0.66 10.64 16.44
CA LEU A 85 -0.57 11.41 16.44
C LEU A 85 -0.72 12.22 17.73
N ASN A 86 -0.50 11.59 18.89
CA ASN A 86 -0.64 12.22 20.21
C ASN A 86 0.41 13.30 20.50
N ASN A 87 1.64 13.13 19.97
CA ASN A 87 2.75 14.05 20.21
C ASN A 87 2.87 15.13 19.12
N SER A 88 2.18 15.01 18.00
CA SER A 88 2.15 16.03 16.96
C SER A 88 1.10 17.08 17.26
N ASN A 89 1.32 18.31 16.79
CA ASN A 89 0.28 19.36 16.79
C ASN A 89 -0.78 19.15 15.68
N SER A 90 -0.81 17.95 15.09
CA SER A 90 -1.69 17.62 13.99
C SER A 90 -2.90 16.83 14.48
N SER A 91 -4.05 17.05 13.85
CA SER A 91 -5.27 16.29 14.14
C SER A 91 -5.39 15.01 13.31
N THR A 92 -4.58 14.88 12.26
CA THR A 92 -4.59 13.72 11.36
C THR A 92 -3.17 13.26 11.06
N TYR A 93 -2.91 11.98 11.27
CA TYR A 93 -1.71 11.28 10.81
C TYR A 93 -1.97 10.65 9.44
N VAL A 94 -1.06 10.86 8.49
CA VAL A 94 -1.15 10.26 7.14
C VAL A 94 0.11 9.48 6.83
N GLU A 95 -0.04 8.20 6.49
CA GLU A 95 1.06 7.36 6.04
C GLU A 95 0.81 6.77 4.66
N THR A 96 1.67 7.08 3.71
CA THR A 96 1.58 6.64 2.32
C THR A 96 2.53 5.49 2.02
N SER A 97 2.44 4.44 2.81
CA SER A 97 3.26 3.21 2.66
C SER A 97 2.57 2.19 1.76
N HIS A 98 3.31 1.60 0.81
CA HIS A 98 2.74 0.55 -0.03
C HIS A 98 2.60 -0.81 0.69
N ALA A 99 3.44 -1.09 1.68
CA ALA A 99 3.46 -2.39 2.37
C ALA A 99 2.49 -2.48 3.55
N LEU A 100 1.98 -1.35 4.05
CA LEU A 100 1.36 -1.25 5.36
C LEU A 100 0.12 -2.14 5.55
N LEU A 101 -0.85 -2.03 4.65
CA LEU A 101 -2.09 -2.81 4.72
C LEU A 101 -2.02 -4.10 3.91
N PHE A 102 -1.03 -4.21 3.05
CA PHE A 102 -0.88 -5.29 2.11
C PHE A 102 -0.26 -6.56 2.73
N HIS A 103 0.61 -6.40 3.73
CA HIS A 103 1.35 -7.52 4.36
C HIS A 103 0.62 -8.13 5.55
N THR A 104 -0.56 -7.66 5.88
CA THR A 104 -1.32 -8.19 6.99
C THR A 104 -2.48 -9.06 6.51
N PRO A 105 -2.82 -10.17 7.17
CA PRO A 105 -4.02 -10.94 6.85
C PRO A 105 -5.28 -10.09 7.06
N LEU A 106 -6.39 -10.50 6.50
CA LEU A 106 -7.68 -9.87 6.73
C LEU A 106 -8.51 -10.68 7.73
N PRO A 107 -9.21 -10.03 8.68
CA PRO A 107 -9.23 -8.58 8.89
C PRO A 107 -7.85 -8.04 9.21
N SER A 108 -7.55 -6.79 8.79
CA SER A 108 -6.22 -6.21 9.00
C SER A 108 -5.93 -6.00 10.49
N PRO A 109 -4.98 -6.73 11.09
CA PRO A 109 -4.69 -6.57 12.53
C PRO A 109 -4.23 -5.16 12.88
N LEU A 110 -3.60 -4.45 11.93
CA LEU A 110 -3.22 -3.06 12.14
C LEU A 110 -4.45 -2.16 12.26
N ILE A 111 -5.43 -2.29 11.35
CA ILE A 111 -6.67 -1.50 11.41
C ILE A 111 -7.43 -1.79 12.69
N GLU A 112 -7.62 -3.06 13.03
CA GLU A 112 -8.33 -3.46 14.26
C GLU A 112 -7.63 -2.87 15.50
N ARG A 113 -6.31 -3.02 15.59
CA ARG A 113 -5.52 -2.47 16.70
C ARG A 113 -5.61 -0.95 16.82
N LEU A 114 -5.58 -0.23 15.69
CA LEU A 114 -5.75 1.22 15.71
C LEU A 114 -7.16 1.62 16.15
N LEU A 115 -8.20 0.93 15.66
CA LEU A 115 -9.59 1.18 16.04
C LEU A 115 -9.86 0.93 17.54
N GLU A 116 -9.19 -0.08 18.13
CA GLU A 116 -9.28 -0.37 19.57
C GLU A 116 -8.68 0.75 20.45
N ASN A 117 -7.68 1.47 19.93
CA ASN A 117 -6.96 2.50 20.68
C ASN A 117 -7.35 3.93 20.31
N LEU A 118 -8.22 4.11 19.35
CA LEU A 118 -8.82 5.40 19.01
C LEU A 118 -10.15 5.56 19.74
N ASP A 119 -10.33 6.69 20.44
CA ASP A 119 -11.53 6.99 21.23
C ASP A 119 -12.67 7.52 20.35
N GLY A 120 -13.24 6.63 19.54
CA GLY A 120 -14.35 6.96 18.63
C GLY A 120 -13.95 7.52 17.27
N GLU A 121 -12.70 7.94 17.07
CA GLU A 121 -12.22 8.49 15.80
C GLU A 121 -12.24 7.45 14.68
N SER A 122 -12.29 7.95 13.44
CA SER A 122 -12.28 7.11 12.24
C SER A 122 -10.89 6.98 11.62
N ILE A 123 -10.74 5.92 10.82
CA ILE A 123 -9.56 5.68 9.98
C ILE A 123 -9.98 5.87 8.52
N GLY A 124 -9.21 6.67 7.78
CA GLY A 124 -9.28 6.79 6.33
C GLY A 124 -8.36 5.77 5.66
N VAL A 125 -8.81 5.18 4.56
CA VAL A 125 -7.96 4.34 3.71
C VAL A 125 -8.08 4.83 2.28
N ILE A 126 -6.95 5.21 1.68
CA ILE A 126 -6.86 5.57 0.28
C ILE A 126 -6.40 4.35 -0.50
N ILE A 127 -7.27 3.87 -1.39
CA ILE A 127 -6.90 2.87 -2.38
C ILE A 127 -6.34 3.62 -3.58
N LEU A 128 -5.02 3.55 -3.74
CA LEU A 128 -4.32 4.23 -4.81
C LEU A 128 -4.10 3.28 -5.98
N GLU A 129 -4.85 3.50 -7.05
CA GLU A 129 -4.89 2.62 -8.21
C GLU A 129 -3.92 3.03 -9.31
N ARG A 130 -3.40 2.05 -10.00
CA ARG A 130 -2.64 2.21 -11.25
C ARG A 130 -2.89 1.00 -12.14
N ASP A 131 -2.84 1.18 -13.45
CA ASP A 131 -2.84 0.07 -14.42
C ASP A 131 -1.80 -0.99 -14.01
N LEU A 132 -2.25 -2.23 -13.83
CA LEU A 132 -1.42 -3.30 -13.28
C LEU A 132 -0.25 -3.66 -14.20
N ALA A 133 -0.44 -3.60 -15.52
CA ALA A 133 0.64 -3.85 -16.49
C ALA A 133 1.70 -2.73 -16.43
N GLU A 134 1.28 -1.46 -16.18
CA GLU A 134 2.23 -0.37 -15.94
C GLU A 134 2.99 -0.56 -14.61
N VAL A 135 2.35 -1.11 -13.57
CA VAL A 135 3.03 -1.47 -12.32
C VAL A 135 4.06 -2.57 -12.58
N MET A 136 3.68 -3.63 -13.29
CA MET A 136 4.59 -4.73 -13.68
C MET A 136 5.79 -4.20 -14.44
N MET A 137 5.56 -3.40 -15.50
CA MET A 137 6.63 -2.79 -16.29
C MET A 137 7.55 -1.92 -15.43
N SER A 138 7.00 -1.07 -14.57
CA SER A 138 7.80 -0.23 -13.67
C SER A 138 8.64 -1.04 -12.69
N ARG A 139 8.16 -2.17 -12.21
CA ARG A 139 8.90 -3.06 -11.32
C ARG A 139 9.96 -3.87 -12.05
N SER A 140 9.65 -4.36 -13.25
CA SER A 140 10.63 -5.09 -14.07
C SER A 140 11.83 -4.22 -14.43
N HIS A 141 11.60 -2.94 -14.77
CA HIS A 141 12.67 -1.97 -15.03
C HIS A 141 13.56 -1.67 -13.82
N LEU A 142 13.08 -1.94 -12.59
CA LEU A 142 13.89 -1.87 -11.37
C LEU A 142 14.60 -3.21 -11.06
N GLY A 143 14.47 -4.20 -11.93
CA GLY A 143 15.04 -5.54 -11.71
C GLY A 143 14.30 -6.35 -10.63
N HIS A 144 13.07 -5.96 -10.25
CA HIS A 144 12.28 -6.73 -9.28
C HIS A 144 11.90 -8.09 -9.87
N MET A 145 11.85 -9.12 -9.04
CA MET A 145 11.58 -10.50 -9.41
C MET A 145 12.60 -11.11 -10.39
N THR A 146 13.75 -10.47 -10.60
CA THR A 146 14.86 -11.09 -11.32
C THR A 146 15.52 -12.14 -10.46
N ARG A 147 15.64 -13.36 -10.99
CA ARG A 147 16.32 -14.47 -10.30
C ARG A 147 17.83 -14.25 -10.28
N TYR A 148 18.44 -14.65 -9.20
CA TYR A 148 19.89 -14.80 -9.10
C TYR A 148 20.21 -16.00 -8.21
N SER A 149 21.36 -16.61 -8.40
CA SER A 149 21.84 -17.69 -7.55
C SER A 149 22.83 -17.11 -6.53
N GLU A 150 22.65 -17.46 -5.28
CA GLU A 150 23.58 -17.15 -4.20
C GLU A 150 23.71 -18.39 -3.32
N SER A 151 24.92 -18.89 -3.16
CA SER A 151 25.21 -20.08 -2.34
C SER A 151 24.39 -21.34 -2.73
N GLY A 152 24.09 -21.52 -4.03
CA GLY A 152 23.27 -22.63 -4.54
C GLY A 152 21.76 -22.47 -4.39
N GLU A 153 21.30 -21.40 -3.72
CA GLU A 153 19.88 -21.10 -3.58
C GLU A 153 19.42 -20.11 -4.64
N THR A 154 18.21 -20.36 -5.18
CA THR A 154 17.56 -19.39 -6.07
C THR A 154 16.93 -18.27 -5.24
N ARG A 155 17.37 -17.05 -5.46
CA ARG A 155 16.82 -15.84 -4.84
C ARG A 155 16.29 -14.87 -5.88
N TYR A 156 15.47 -13.94 -5.44
CA TYR A 156 14.86 -12.93 -6.29
C TYR A 156 15.23 -11.52 -5.79
N ARG A 157 15.62 -10.63 -6.69
CA ARG A 157 15.92 -9.23 -6.33
C ARG A 157 14.64 -8.48 -6.00
N GLY A 158 14.74 -7.55 -5.04
CA GLY A 158 13.64 -6.64 -4.69
C GLY A 158 12.41 -7.32 -4.08
N VAL A 159 12.57 -8.52 -3.50
CA VAL A 159 11.46 -9.35 -3.00
C VAL A 159 11.23 -9.22 -1.50
N GLY A 160 12.04 -8.44 -0.80
CA GLY A 160 11.97 -8.35 0.67
C GLY A 160 10.59 -7.99 1.24
N TRP A 161 9.69 -7.49 0.40
CA TRP A 161 8.34 -7.02 0.76
C TRP A 161 7.28 -7.38 -0.30
N ILE A 162 7.58 -8.28 -1.22
CA ILE A 162 6.66 -8.71 -2.27
C ILE A 162 6.21 -10.13 -1.99
N TYR A 163 4.90 -10.39 -2.00
CA TYR A 163 4.37 -11.75 -2.03
C TYR A 163 4.82 -12.43 -3.31
N THR A 164 5.43 -13.59 -3.18
CA THR A 164 5.50 -14.51 -4.30
C THR A 164 4.20 -15.31 -4.40
N PRO A 165 3.79 -15.76 -5.60
CA PRO A 165 2.60 -16.59 -5.75
C PRO A 165 2.60 -17.85 -4.88
N GLY A 166 3.77 -18.37 -4.50
CA GLY A 166 3.92 -19.51 -3.61
C GLY A 166 3.90 -19.18 -2.12
N SER A 167 3.70 -17.92 -1.73
CA SER A 167 3.67 -17.56 -0.32
C SER A 167 2.43 -18.11 0.38
N ARG A 168 2.59 -18.54 1.66
CA ARG A 168 1.46 -19.04 2.48
C ARG A 168 0.34 -18.02 2.70
N LYS A 169 0.57 -16.76 2.41
CA LYS A 169 -0.39 -15.65 2.54
C LYS A 169 -0.93 -15.14 1.20
N ALA A 170 -0.68 -15.88 0.10
CA ALA A 170 -1.25 -15.52 -1.18
C ALA A 170 -2.79 -15.65 -1.13
N HIS A 171 -3.46 -14.63 -1.67
CA HIS A 171 -4.93 -14.60 -1.79
C HIS A 171 -5.41 -15.16 -3.13
N ILE A 172 -4.49 -15.60 -3.98
CA ILE A 172 -4.76 -16.24 -5.26
C ILE A 172 -4.18 -17.65 -5.25
N PRO A 173 -4.74 -18.58 -6.05
CA PRO A 173 -4.20 -19.94 -6.17
C PRO A 173 -2.75 -19.98 -6.66
N ILE A 174 -2.00 -20.95 -6.18
CA ILE A 174 -0.67 -21.26 -6.68
C ILE A 174 -0.82 -22.01 -7.99
N ILE A 175 -0.37 -21.42 -9.10
CA ILE A 175 -0.45 -22.03 -10.44
C ILE A 175 0.72 -22.96 -10.70
N LYS A 176 1.92 -22.55 -10.25
CA LYS A 176 3.17 -23.28 -10.39
C LYS A 176 4.09 -22.93 -9.22
N PRO A 177 5.05 -23.79 -8.86
CA PRO A 177 6.13 -23.41 -7.96
C PRO A 177 6.88 -22.17 -8.46
N ASP A 178 7.27 -21.28 -7.57
CA ASP A 178 7.92 -19.99 -7.91
C ASP A 178 9.16 -20.18 -8.79
N ASN A 179 9.93 -21.27 -8.58
CA ASN A 179 11.13 -21.59 -9.37
C ASN A 179 10.83 -21.94 -10.84
N GLN A 180 9.58 -22.19 -11.20
CA GLN A 180 9.14 -22.47 -12.57
C GLN A 180 8.48 -21.27 -13.24
N LEU A 181 8.26 -20.18 -12.52
CA LEU A 181 7.65 -18.97 -13.07
C LEU A 181 8.70 -18.05 -13.69
N THR A 182 8.35 -17.40 -14.78
CA THR A 182 9.13 -16.29 -15.37
C THR A 182 9.02 -15.04 -14.52
N GLN A 183 9.90 -14.04 -14.74
CA GLN A 183 9.81 -12.74 -14.05
C GLN A 183 8.44 -12.09 -14.26
N LEU A 184 7.90 -12.13 -15.49
CA LEU A 184 6.59 -11.54 -15.77
C LEU A 184 5.44 -12.28 -15.11
N GLU A 185 5.48 -13.62 -15.04
CA GLU A 185 4.49 -14.41 -14.33
C GLU A 185 4.54 -14.13 -12.81
N LEU A 186 5.74 -13.98 -12.22
CA LEU A 186 5.88 -13.58 -10.82
C LEU A 186 5.30 -12.18 -10.55
N LEU A 187 5.56 -11.23 -11.45
CA LEU A 187 4.99 -9.89 -11.35
C LEU A 187 3.47 -9.88 -11.55
N ALA A 188 2.95 -10.70 -12.49
CA ALA A 188 1.51 -10.86 -12.69
C ALA A 188 0.85 -11.44 -11.43
N GLY A 189 1.39 -12.51 -10.88
CA GLY A 189 0.91 -13.08 -9.62
C GLY A 189 0.92 -12.07 -8.47
N TYR A 190 1.98 -11.27 -8.38
CA TYR A 190 2.06 -10.20 -7.38
C TYR A 190 0.93 -9.17 -7.52
N VAL A 191 0.74 -8.59 -8.70
CA VAL A 191 -0.27 -7.53 -8.86
C VAL A 191 -1.69 -8.06 -8.72
N LEU A 192 -1.97 -9.30 -9.15
CA LEU A 192 -3.26 -9.95 -8.93
C LEU A 192 -3.50 -10.27 -7.46
N ASN A 193 -2.47 -10.65 -6.72
CA ASN A 193 -2.60 -10.84 -5.28
C ASN A 193 -2.93 -9.51 -4.57
N VAL A 194 -2.35 -8.37 -5.01
CA VAL A 194 -2.72 -7.04 -4.49
C VAL A 194 -4.17 -6.70 -4.80
N GLU A 195 -4.64 -7.02 -6.02
CA GLU A 195 -6.06 -6.85 -6.39
C GLU A 195 -6.98 -7.65 -5.46
N ALA A 196 -6.68 -8.92 -5.24
CA ALA A 196 -7.45 -9.77 -4.32
C ALA A 196 -7.45 -9.24 -2.88
N VAL A 197 -6.30 -8.74 -2.39
CA VAL A 197 -6.24 -8.08 -1.07
C VAL A 197 -7.12 -6.84 -1.02
N LYS A 198 -7.08 -6.00 -2.07
CA LYS A 198 -7.93 -4.80 -2.18
C LYS A 198 -9.41 -5.17 -2.13
N GLU A 199 -9.84 -6.13 -2.95
CA GLU A 199 -11.24 -6.58 -3.00
C GLU A 199 -11.71 -7.10 -1.63
N ASN A 200 -10.90 -7.94 -0.99
CA ASN A 200 -11.20 -8.47 0.34
C ASN A 200 -11.24 -7.37 1.40
N PHE A 201 -10.33 -6.38 1.33
CA PHE A 201 -10.32 -5.23 2.22
C PHE A 201 -11.60 -4.40 2.07
N VAL A 202 -11.98 -4.04 0.85
CA VAL A 202 -13.22 -3.31 0.57
C VAL A 202 -14.42 -4.09 1.05
N LYS A 203 -14.51 -5.39 0.74
CA LYS A 203 -15.59 -6.26 1.20
C LYS A 203 -15.72 -6.26 2.73
N LYS A 204 -14.61 -6.27 3.45
CA LYS A 204 -14.58 -6.31 4.92
C LYS A 204 -14.96 -4.96 5.54
N TYR A 205 -14.47 -3.85 4.98
CA TYR A 205 -14.53 -2.55 5.67
C TYR A 205 -15.47 -1.51 5.06
N LYS A 206 -16.05 -1.71 3.86
CA LYS A 206 -16.90 -0.71 3.19
C LYS A 206 -18.10 -0.24 4.01
N CYS A 207 -18.63 -1.10 4.89
CA CYS A 207 -19.75 -0.79 5.76
C CYS A 207 -19.33 -0.57 7.24
N HIS A 208 -18.02 -0.54 7.53
CA HIS A 208 -17.55 -0.33 8.89
C HIS A 208 -17.73 1.15 9.28
N PRO A 209 -18.42 1.49 10.40
CA PRO A 209 -18.82 2.86 10.71
C PRO A 209 -17.62 3.81 10.95
N ARG A 210 -16.47 3.26 11.33
CA ARG A 210 -15.25 4.02 11.63
C ARG A 210 -14.15 3.87 10.58
N VAL A 211 -14.42 3.23 9.43
CA VAL A 211 -13.44 3.12 8.33
C VAL A 211 -14.01 3.78 7.08
N LYS A 212 -13.34 4.83 6.61
CA LYS A 212 -13.69 5.58 5.39
C LYS A 212 -12.76 5.18 4.25
N ILE A 213 -13.29 4.68 3.15
CA ILE A 213 -12.49 4.21 2.00
C ILE A 213 -12.68 5.17 0.83
N TYR A 214 -11.59 5.63 0.23
CA TYR A 214 -11.59 6.46 -0.97
C TYR A 214 -10.67 5.85 -2.04
N GLU A 215 -11.21 5.66 -3.25
CA GLU A 215 -10.44 5.12 -4.38
C GLU A 215 -10.05 6.24 -5.34
N ILE A 216 -8.77 6.30 -5.71
CA ILE A 216 -8.25 7.29 -6.66
C ILE A 216 -7.17 6.69 -7.55
N GLY A 217 -7.29 6.93 -8.86
CA GLY A 217 -6.28 6.53 -9.82
C GLY A 217 -5.08 7.47 -9.85
N LEU A 218 -3.89 6.94 -10.10
CA LEU A 218 -2.68 7.76 -10.25
C LEU A 218 -2.83 8.85 -11.35
N LYS A 219 -3.56 8.57 -12.42
CA LYS A 219 -3.83 9.55 -13.48
C LYS A 219 -4.62 10.73 -12.95
N ASP A 220 -5.66 10.48 -12.18
CA ASP A 220 -6.50 11.52 -11.55
C ASP A 220 -5.68 12.29 -10.52
N LEU A 221 -4.96 11.58 -9.65
CA LEU A 221 -4.10 12.17 -8.64
C LEU A 221 -3.05 13.12 -9.25
N SER A 222 -2.52 12.80 -10.44
CA SER A 222 -1.45 13.58 -11.09
C SER A 222 -1.93 14.68 -12.02
N LYS A 223 -3.21 14.68 -12.43
CA LYS A 223 -3.71 15.58 -13.49
C LYS A 223 -4.95 16.39 -13.09
N SER A 224 -5.66 16.01 -12.02
CA SER A 224 -6.95 16.62 -11.68
C SER A 224 -6.96 17.19 -10.26
N VAL A 225 -6.78 18.52 -10.16
CA VAL A 225 -6.93 19.21 -8.86
C VAL A 225 -8.33 19.02 -8.27
N THR A 226 -9.35 18.90 -9.13
CA THR A 226 -10.74 18.67 -8.69
C THR A 226 -10.90 17.30 -8.02
N ARG A 227 -10.26 16.25 -8.56
CA ARG A 227 -10.31 14.92 -7.94
C ARG A 227 -9.54 14.88 -6.61
N ILE A 228 -8.41 15.60 -6.53
CA ILE A 228 -7.67 15.76 -5.27
C ILE A 228 -8.52 16.52 -4.24
N ALA A 229 -9.13 17.66 -4.64
CA ALA A 229 -10.00 18.43 -3.78
C ALA A 229 -11.17 17.59 -3.25
N HIS A 230 -11.83 16.81 -4.13
CA HIS A 230 -12.90 15.90 -3.73
C HIS A 230 -12.42 14.83 -2.72
N MET A 231 -11.21 14.31 -2.86
CA MET A 231 -10.61 13.39 -1.87
C MET A 231 -10.41 14.10 -0.52
N MET A 232 -9.91 15.35 -0.53
CA MET A 232 -9.73 16.13 0.70
C MET A 232 -11.07 16.43 1.37
N ASP A 233 -12.08 16.81 0.59
CA ASP A 233 -13.46 17.05 1.08
C ASP A 233 -14.10 15.78 1.64
N TYR A 234 -13.89 14.63 0.99
CA TYR A 234 -14.38 13.33 1.48
C TYR A 234 -13.84 13.00 2.87
N PHE A 235 -12.56 13.28 3.11
CA PHE A 235 -11.95 13.10 4.42
C PHE A 235 -12.11 14.31 5.35
N LYS A 236 -12.83 15.37 4.92
CA LYS A 236 -13.04 16.60 5.71
C LYS A 236 -11.74 17.30 6.11
N LEU A 237 -10.71 17.21 5.28
CA LEU A 237 -9.43 17.84 5.51
C LEU A 237 -9.46 19.33 5.09
N ILE A 238 -8.77 20.17 5.84
CA ILE A 238 -8.64 21.60 5.51
C ILE A 238 -7.48 21.77 4.54
N TYR A 239 -7.74 22.31 3.36
CA TYR A 239 -6.73 22.53 2.33
C TYR A 239 -6.86 23.90 1.67
N ASN A 240 -5.75 24.36 1.07
CA ASN A 240 -5.73 25.48 0.15
C ASN A 240 -5.52 24.93 -1.27
N LYS A 241 -6.42 25.30 -2.19
CA LYS A 241 -6.38 24.82 -3.57
C LYS A 241 -5.11 25.24 -4.31
N ASP A 242 -4.60 26.46 -4.04
CA ASP A 242 -3.38 26.95 -4.66
C ASP A 242 -2.15 26.17 -4.22
N ASP A 243 -2.10 25.70 -2.97
CA ASP A 243 -1.02 24.87 -2.49
C ASP A 243 -1.04 23.48 -3.12
N LEU A 244 -2.22 22.89 -3.32
CA LEU A 244 -2.36 21.64 -4.09
C LEU A 244 -1.87 21.82 -5.54
N ILE A 245 -2.25 22.94 -6.20
CA ILE A 245 -1.79 23.27 -7.56
C ILE A 245 -0.27 23.44 -7.61
N LYS A 246 0.34 24.08 -6.61
CA LYS A 246 1.81 24.21 -6.53
C LYS A 246 2.50 22.83 -6.45
N VAL A 247 1.97 21.91 -5.61
CA VAL A 247 2.50 20.54 -5.53
C VAL A 247 2.34 19.82 -6.87
N MET A 248 1.18 19.93 -7.51
CA MET A 248 0.93 19.32 -8.82
C MET A 248 1.90 19.85 -9.90
N LYS A 249 2.18 21.15 -9.93
CA LYS A 249 3.11 21.78 -10.87
C LYS A 249 4.56 21.36 -10.65
N ARG A 250 4.98 21.04 -9.41
CA ARG A 250 6.33 20.51 -9.11
C ARG A 250 6.55 19.15 -9.74
N GLY A 251 5.49 18.44 -10.10
CA GLY A 251 5.52 17.17 -10.82
C GLY A 251 6.00 15.99 -9.97
N LYS A 252 6.37 14.93 -10.65
CA LYS A 252 6.80 13.67 -10.02
C LYS A 252 8.12 13.88 -9.27
N THR A 253 8.08 13.89 -7.95
CA THR A 253 9.26 14.04 -7.08
C THR A 253 10.22 12.85 -7.13
N ASN A 254 9.84 11.74 -7.80
CA ASN A 254 10.58 10.47 -7.81
C ASN A 254 11.04 10.01 -9.20
N GLU A 255 11.43 10.91 -10.06
CA GLU A 255 12.33 10.49 -11.12
C GLU A 255 13.73 10.29 -10.52
N ARG A 256 13.96 9.13 -9.91
CA ARG A 256 15.31 8.66 -9.59
C ARG A 256 16.05 8.41 -10.92
N LYS A 257 16.60 9.49 -11.49
CA LYS A 257 17.35 9.45 -12.76
C LYS A 257 18.45 8.40 -12.70
N GLU A 258 19.18 8.36 -11.58
CA GLU A 258 20.25 7.38 -11.38
C GLU A 258 19.79 5.91 -11.31
N GLU A 259 18.64 5.61 -10.70
CA GLU A 259 18.14 4.23 -10.67
C GLU A 259 17.61 3.78 -12.03
N LYS A 260 16.98 4.67 -12.80
CA LYS A 260 16.59 4.39 -14.19
C LYS A 260 17.81 4.14 -15.07
N GLU A 261 18.89 4.87 -14.88
CA GLU A 261 20.14 4.72 -15.63
C GLU A 261 20.86 3.42 -15.25
N LYS A 262 20.95 3.11 -13.96
CA LYS A 262 21.53 1.84 -13.46
C LYS A 262 20.70 0.62 -13.86
N ALA A 263 19.37 0.71 -13.92
CA ALA A 263 18.50 -0.36 -14.40
C ALA A 263 18.61 -0.55 -15.92
N ARG A 264 18.68 0.52 -16.70
CA ARG A 264 18.92 0.47 -18.18
C ARG A 264 20.24 -0.21 -18.54
N ILE A 265 21.28 0.00 -17.74
CA ILE A 265 22.61 -0.59 -17.98
C ILE A 265 22.62 -2.09 -17.65
N ARG A 266 21.78 -2.56 -16.74
CA ARG A 266 21.80 -3.95 -16.22
C ARG A 266 20.95 -4.94 -17.03
N ASP A 267 19.92 -4.49 -17.72
CA ASP A 267 19.03 -5.39 -18.44
C ASP A 267 18.86 -4.93 -19.91
N LYS A 268 19.54 -5.65 -20.83
CA LYS A 268 19.42 -5.42 -22.26
C LYS A 268 18.07 -5.84 -22.84
N ARG A 269 17.18 -6.46 -22.05
CA ARG A 269 15.83 -6.82 -22.46
C ARG A 269 14.86 -5.74 -22.03
N THR A 270 14.46 -4.91 -22.97
CA THR A 270 13.39 -3.92 -22.73
C THR A 270 12.05 -4.65 -22.67
N ILE A 271 11.56 -4.93 -21.46
CA ILE A 271 10.20 -5.43 -21.27
C ILE A 271 9.23 -4.31 -21.65
N ARG A 272 8.32 -4.60 -22.58
CA ARG A 272 7.31 -3.67 -23.08
C ARG A 272 6.00 -3.78 -22.32
N LEU A 273 5.17 -2.76 -22.40
CA LEU A 273 3.86 -2.75 -21.75
C LEU A 273 2.95 -3.87 -22.26
N ASP A 274 3.03 -4.19 -23.55
CA ASP A 274 2.24 -5.27 -24.16
C ASP A 274 2.68 -6.64 -23.69
N ASP A 275 3.97 -6.86 -23.42
CA ASP A 275 4.47 -8.09 -22.81
C ASP A 275 3.88 -8.27 -21.40
N CYS A 276 3.77 -7.17 -20.63
CA CYS A 276 3.15 -7.17 -19.31
C CYS A 276 1.64 -7.44 -19.38
N ARG A 277 0.94 -6.85 -20.36
CA ARG A 277 -0.50 -7.07 -20.58
C ARG A 277 -0.80 -8.53 -20.93
N LEU A 278 -0.02 -9.09 -21.85
CA LEU A 278 -0.15 -10.49 -22.25
C LEU A 278 0.09 -11.42 -21.06
N ALA A 279 1.19 -11.26 -20.35
CA ALA A 279 1.52 -12.07 -19.19
C ALA A 279 0.45 -11.97 -18.07
N LEU A 280 -0.09 -10.76 -17.86
CA LEU A 280 -1.16 -10.53 -16.89
C LEU A 280 -2.47 -11.23 -17.32
N TYR A 281 -2.82 -11.16 -18.60
CA TYR A 281 -4.00 -11.83 -19.14
C TYR A 281 -3.89 -13.35 -18.99
N ASP A 282 -2.77 -13.94 -19.44
CA ASP A 282 -2.53 -15.37 -19.36
C ASP A 282 -2.52 -15.88 -17.91
N TYR A 283 -1.90 -15.15 -17.03
CA TYR A 283 -1.84 -15.52 -15.61
C TYR A 283 -3.24 -15.43 -14.97
N ARG A 284 -4.02 -14.40 -15.26
CA ARG A 284 -5.39 -14.22 -14.80
C ARG A 284 -6.31 -15.36 -15.27
N LYS A 285 -6.17 -15.78 -16.52
CA LYS A 285 -6.90 -16.95 -17.06
C LYS A 285 -6.55 -18.22 -16.28
N ARG A 286 -5.29 -18.49 -16.00
CA ARG A 286 -4.87 -19.66 -15.22
C ARG A 286 -5.42 -19.61 -13.78
N VAL A 287 -5.35 -18.45 -13.13
CA VAL A 287 -5.95 -18.26 -11.78
C VAL A 287 -7.44 -18.57 -11.79
N ALA A 288 -8.16 -18.13 -12.81
CA ALA A 288 -9.59 -18.37 -12.94
C ALA A 288 -9.93 -19.87 -13.11
N ILE A 289 -9.11 -20.58 -13.89
CA ILE A 289 -9.21 -22.04 -14.08
C ILE A 289 -8.97 -22.77 -12.75
N GLU A 290 -7.85 -22.51 -12.10
CA GLU A 290 -7.47 -23.15 -10.81
C GLU A 290 -8.49 -22.83 -9.69
N SER A 291 -9.18 -21.69 -9.79
CA SER A 291 -10.24 -21.30 -8.86
C SER A 291 -11.60 -21.94 -9.17
N GLY A 292 -11.72 -22.75 -10.23
CA GLY A 292 -13.00 -23.33 -10.67
C GLY A 292 -14.00 -22.29 -11.22
N LYS A 293 -13.53 -21.10 -11.61
CA LYS A 293 -14.36 -20.03 -12.15
C LYS A 293 -14.57 -20.12 -13.66
N ILE A 294 -13.77 -20.91 -14.36
CA ILE A 294 -13.81 -21.15 -15.79
C ILE A 294 -13.60 -22.65 -16.02
N ASP A 295 -14.59 -23.33 -16.61
CA ASP A 295 -14.43 -24.70 -17.12
C ASP A 295 -13.61 -24.68 -18.43
N ILE A 296 -12.66 -25.59 -18.52
CA ILE A 296 -11.89 -25.84 -19.77
C ILE A 296 -12.65 -26.94 -20.55
N THR A 297 -13.80 -26.64 -21.08
CA THR A 297 -14.46 -27.50 -22.10
C THR A 297 -14.29 -26.88 -23.48
#